data_cbdff74a835d91c2755758d58275f1b3
#
_entry.id   cbdff74a835d91c2755758d58275f1b3
#
_cell.length_a   1.000
_cell.length_b   1.000
_cell.length_c   1.000
_cell.angle_alpha   90.00
_cell.angle_beta   90.00
_cell.angle_gamma   90.00
#
_symmetry.space_group_name_H-M   'P 1'
#
loop_
_entity.id
_entity.type
_entity.pdbx_description
1 polymer ?
#
loop_
_entity_poly.entity_id
_entity_poly.type
_entity_poly.pdbx_seq_one_letter_code
_entity_poly.pdbx_strand_id
1 'polypeptide(L)'
;MEMIALDTNILVRLLVKDDDEQSRIVFKRFKTAEKNNETLFIPLLVVLELILVLNSVYDCGREEVVSAIEKLTMMPIIRFEKLEVIHELIKYGKNTSIDFSDLLICNSAIFSGCKKVITFDKNASKYQSFV
;
A
#
# COMPACT_ATOMS: atom_id res chain seq x y z
N MET A 1 -18.46 -6.08 -15.54
CA MET A 1 -17.25 -5.36 -15.11
C MET A 1 -16.32 -6.33 -14.42
N GLU A 2 -15.12 -6.44 -14.92
CA GLU A 2 -14.15 -7.41 -14.43
C GLU A 2 -13.21 -6.78 -13.41
N MET A 3 -12.91 -7.51 -12.33
CA MET A 3 -11.95 -7.06 -11.33
C MET A 3 -10.71 -7.95 -11.42
N ILE A 4 -9.55 -7.31 -11.60
CA ILE A 4 -8.28 -8.00 -11.85
C ILE A 4 -7.29 -7.57 -10.77
N ALA A 5 -6.70 -8.55 -10.09
CA ALA A 5 -5.72 -8.26 -9.04
C ALA A 5 -4.36 -7.88 -9.63
N LEU A 6 -3.67 -6.98 -8.93
CA LEU A 6 -2.32 -6.56 -9.28
C LEU A 6 -1.31 -7.22 -8.35
N ASP A 7 -0.22 -7.71 -8.93
CA ASP A 7 0.92 -8.18 -8.15
C ASP A 7 1.85 -7.01 -7.83
N THR A 8 2.71 -7.20 -6.85
CA THR A 8 3.62 -6.17 -6.36
C THR A 8 4.50 -5.58 -7.45
N ASN A 9 5.08 -6.42 -8.30
CA ASN A 9 5.99 -5.96 -9.37
C ASN A 9 5.32 -5.01 -10.35
N ILE A 10 4.02 -5.20 -10.59
CA ILE A 10 3.28 -4.30 -11.47
C ILE A 10 3.25 -2.90 -10.87
N LEU A 11 2.99 -2.80 -9.56
CA LEU A 11 2.97 -1.51 -8.87
C LEU A 11 4.36 -0.89 -8.79
N VAL A 12 5.38 -1.69 -8.58
CA VAL A 12 6.77 -1.20 -8.59
C VAL A 12 7.09 -0.57 -9.94
N ARG A 13 6.74 -1.24 -11.05
CA ARG A 13 6.99 -0.71 -12.39
C ARG A 13 6.19 0.55 -12.69
N LEU A 14 5.02 0.68 -12.09
CA LEU A 14 4.20 1.89 -12.22
C LEU A 14 4.80 3.07 -11.46
N LEU A 15 5.31 2.82 -10.25
CA LEU A 15 5.79 3.86 -9.33
C LEU A 15 7.27 4.19 -9.52
N VAL A 16 8.10 3.19 -9.79
CA VAL A 16 9.55 3.34 -9.96
C VAL A 16 9.89 3.07 -11.42
N LYS A 17 10.32 4.09 -12.13
CA LYS A 17 10.56 4.00 -13.58
C LYS A 17 12.02 3.66 -13.87
N ASP A 18 12.49 2.54 -13.32
CA ASP A 18 13.86 2.06 -13.51
C ASP A 18 13.99 1.03 -14.64
N ASP A 19 12.88 0.60 -15.23
CA ASP A 19 12.85 -0.31 -16.37
C ASP A 19 11.84 0.22 -17.40
N ASP A 20 12.34 0.92 -18.41
CA ASP A 20 11.49 1.62 -19.38
C ASP A 20 10.57 0.68 -20.14
N GLU A 21 11.06 -0.52 -20.48
CA GLU A 21 10.25 -1.48 -21.24
C GLU A 21 9.10 -2.01 -20.41
N GLN A 22 9.37 -2.46 -19.17
CA GLN A 22 8.34 -2.97 -18.29
C GLN A 22 7.37 -1.87 -17.87
N SER A 23 7.87 -0.68 -17.59
CA SER A 23 7.02 0.45 -17.25
C SER A 23 6.04 0.79 -18.37
N ARG A 24 6.51 0.71 -19.63
CA ARG A 24 5.65 0.95 -20.79
C ARG A 24 4.55 -0.11 -20.92
N ILE A 25 4.89 -1.37 -20.68
CA ILE A 25 3.93 -2.47 -20.72
C ILE A 25 2.85 -2.27 -19.67
N VAL A 26 3.24 -1.94 -18.44
CA VAL A 26 2.31 -1.69 -17.33
C VAL A 26 1.42 -0.50 -17.64
N PHE A 27 2.00 0.61 -18.09
CA PHE A 27 1.25 1.81 -18.43
C PHE A 27 0.21 1.53 -19.50
N LYS A 28 0.60 0.81 -20.53
CA LYS A 28 -0.31 0.43 -21.62
C LYS A 28 -1.44 -0.47 -21.11
N ARG A 29 -1.13 -1.39 -20.20
CA ARG A 29 -2.14 -2.28 -19.60
C ARG A 29 -3.15 -1.50 -18.76
N PHE A 30 -2.68 -0.48 -18.03
CA PHE A 30 -3.56 0.39 -17.26
C PHE A 30 -4.49 1.20 -18.17
N LYS A 31 -3.97 1.69 -19.29
CA LYS A 31 -4.78 2.38 -20.30
C LYS A 31 -5.87 1.48 -20.86
N THR A 32 -5.54 0.23 -21.12
CA THR A 32 -6.52 -0.76 -21.57
C THR A 32 -7.59 -1.01 -20.51
N ALA A 33 -7.21 -1.08 -19.24
CA ALA A 33 -8.15 -1.25 -18.14
C ALA A 33 -9.12 -0.08 -18.06
N GLU A 34 -8.63 1.14 -18.19
CA GLU A 34 -9.49 2.34 -18.20
C GLU A 34 -10.50 2.27 -19.34
N LYS A 35 -10.03 1.93 -20.53
CA LYS A 35 -10.88 1.85 -21.72
C LYS A 35 -11.97 0.80 -21.57
N ASN A 36 -11.64 -0.34 -20.95
CA ASN A 36 -12.56 -1.47 -20.81
C ASN A 36 -13.38 -1.44 -19.51
N ASN A 37 -13.23 -0.37 -18.71
CA ASN A 37 -13.89 -0.23 -17.41
C ASN A 37 -13.57 -1.39 -16.46
N GLU A 38 -12.36 -1.90 -16.52
CA GLU A 38 -11.88 -2.90 -15.58
C GLU A 38 -11.50 -2.25 -14.27
N THR A 39 -11.67 -2.96 -13.16
CA THR A 39 -11.19 -2.52 -11.85
C THR A 39 -9.92 -3.28 -11.50
N LEU A 40 -8.89 -2.55 -11.09
CA LEU A 40 -7.60 -3.13 -10.70
C LEU A 40 -7.54 -3.20 -9.18
N PHE A 41 -7.47 -4.42 -8.66
CA PHE A 41 -7.58 -4.69 -7.23
C PHE A 41 -6.21 -4.88 -6.60
N ILE A 42 -5.98 -4.21 -5.47
CA ILE A 42 -4.73 -4.34 -4.70
C ILE A 42 -5.03 -5.05 -3.38
N PRO A 43 -4.58 -6.31 -3.23
CA PRO A 43 -4.68 -7.00 -1.94
C PRO A 43 -3.85 -6.31 -0.86
N LEU A 44 -4.27 -6.45 0.39
CA LEU A 44 -3.53 -5.86 1.51
C LEU A 44 -2.10 -6.42 1.61
N LEU A 45 -1.93 -7.70 1.32
CA LEU A 45 -0.60 -8.32 1.29
C LEU A 45 0.32 -7.67 0.26
N VAL A 46 -0.24 -7.24 -0.87
CA VAL A 46 0.54 -6.54 -1.90
C VAL A 46 0.97 -5.16 -1.42
N VAL A 47 0.11 -4.47 -0.68
CA VAL A 47 0.48 -3.18 -0.07
C VAL A 47 1.66 -3.36 0.87
N LEU A 48 1.62 -4.37 1.74
CA LEU A 48 2.72 -4.65 2.66
C LEU A 48 4.01 -4.95 1.89
N GLU A 49 3.94 -5.84 0.91
CA GLU A 49 5.10 -6.21 0.10
C GLU A 49 5.67 -5.01 -0.66
N LEU A 50 4.80 -4.17 -1.21
CA LEU A 50 5.20 -2.95 -1.91
C LEU A 50 6.00 -2.01 -0.98
N ILE A 51 5.50 -1.80 0.24
CA ILE A 51 6.18 -0.97 1.22
C ILE A 51 7.58 -1.53 1.52
N LEU A 52 7.68 -2.84 1.73
CA LEU A 52 8.96 -3.49 2.03
C LEU A 52 9.94 -3.36 0.86
N VAL A 53 9.47 -3.51 -0.36
CA VAL A 53 10.29 -3.37 -1.57
C VAL A 53 10.77 -1.92 -1.73
N LEU A 54 9.88 -0.95 -1.56
CA LEU A 54 10.25 0.46 -1.68
C LEU A 54 11.30 0.85 -0.65
N ASN A 55 11.17 0.35 0.58
CA ASN A 55 12.14 0.63 1.64
C ASN A 55 13.48 -0.08 1.42
N SER A 56 13.47 -1.39 1.14
CA SER A 56 14.69 -2.20 1.17
C SER A 56 15.42 -2.24 -0.16
N VAL A 57 14.71 -2.21 -1.29
CA VAL A 57 15.32 -2.28 -2.61
C VAL A 57 15.60 -0.89 -3.17
N TYR A 58 14.66 0.04 -3.01
CA TYR A 58 14.74 1.37 -3.60
C TYR A 58 15.11 2.46 -2.58
N ASP A 59 15.33 2.07 -1.33
CA ASP A 59 15.77 2.97 -0.27
C ASP A 59 14.88 4.21 -0.10
N CYS A 60 13.59 4.04 -0.30
CA CYS A 60 12.62 5.13 -0.14
C CYS A 60 12.39 5.43 1.35
N GLY A 61 12.38 6.71 1.70
CA GLY A 61 12.02 7.16 3.04
C GLY A 61 10.53 7.12 3.29
N ARG A 62 10.14 7.44 4.53
CA ARG A 62 8.73 7.37 4.93
C ARG A 62 7.83 8.25 4.07
N GLU A 63 8.23 9.49 3.82
CA GLU A 63 7.43 10.42 3.02
C GLU A 63 7.27 9.92 1.59
N GLU A 64 8.33 9.34 1.02
CA GLU A 64 8.28 8.80 -0.33
C GLU A 64 7.34 7.59 -0.42
N VAL A 65 7.38 6.70 0.57
CA VAL A 65 6.50 5.54 0.63
C VAL A 65 5.04 5.98 0.74
N VAL A 66 4.75 6.88 1.67
CA VAL A 66 3.39 7.38 1.87
C VAL A 66 2.88 8.08 0.62
N SER A 67 3.74 8.90 0.00
CA SER A 67 3.38 9.61 -1.24
C SER A 67 3.05 8.62 -2.37
N ALA A 68 3.82 7.54 -2.50
CA ALA A 68 3.57 6.51 -3.50
C ALA A 68 2.21 5.84 -3.28
N ILE A 69 1.90 5.45 -2.04
CA ILE A 69 0.62 4.84 -1.70
C ILE A 69 -0.52 5.83 -1.96
N GLU A 70 -0.33 7.09 -1.60
CA GLU A 70 -1.33 8.14 -1.81
C GLU A 70 -1.67 8.30 -3.30
N LYS A 71 -0.67 8.27 -4.17
CA LYS A 71 -0.89 8.34 -5.61
C LYS A 71 -1.79 7.21 -6.11
N LEU A 72 -1.62 6.02 -5.57
CA LEU A 72 -2.46 4.88 -5.94
C LEU A 72 -3.91 5.10 -5.53
N THR A 73 -4.15 5.73 -4.37
CA THR A 73 -5.53 6.00 -3.91
C THR A 73 -6.25 7.01 -4.80
N MET A 74 -5.52 7.80 -5.57
CA MET A 74 -6.10 8.80 -6.47
C MET A 74 -6.45 8.26 -7.84
N MET A 75 -6.13 7.01 -8.13
CA MET A 75 -6.43 6.39 -9.43
C MET A 75 -7.80 5.72 -9.38
N PRO A 76 -8.77 6.21 -10.19
CA PRO A 76 -10.16 5.71 -10.10
C PRO A 76 -10.33 4.23 -10.41
N ILE A 77 -9.46 3.65 -11.23
CA ILE A 77 -9.55 2.24 -11.60
C ILE A 77 -9.00 1.30 -10.52
N ILE A 78 -8.31 1.85 -9.52
CA ILE A 78 -7.71 1.05 -8.45
C ILE A 78 -8.69 0.93 -7.29
N ARG A 79 -8.83 -0.30 -6.80
CA ARG A 79 -9.61 -0.61 -5.60
C ARG A 79 -8.73 -1.38 -4.63
N PHE A 80 -8.62 -0.88 -3.40
CA PHE A 80 -7.88 -1.56 -2.33
C PHE A 80 -8.79 -2.53 -1.59
N GLU A 81 -8.22 -3.63 -1.15
CA GLU A 81 -8.93 -4.60 -0.32
C GLU A 81 -9.46 -3.97 0.98
N LYS A 82 -8.63 -3.11 1.61
CA LYS A 82 -8.94 -2.46 2.88
C LYS A 82 -8.59 -0.97 2.79
N LEU A 83 -9.42 -0.20 2.10
CA LEU A 83 -9.16 1.22 1.88
C LEU A 83 -9.03 1.99 3.20
N GLU A 84 -9.83 1.66 4.22
CA GLU A 84 -9.77 2.31 5.54
C GLU A 84 -8.39 2.13 6.19
N VAL A 85 -7.78 0.96 6.03
CA VAL A 85 -6.42 0.69 6.55
C VAL A 85 -5.40 1.55 5.81
N ILE A 86 -5.57 1.69 4.50
CA ILE A 86 -4.68 2.51 3.67
C ILE A 86 -4.78 3.99 4.06
N HIS A 87 -5.99 4.50 4.29
CA HIS A 87 -6.19 5.87 4.72
C HIS A 87 -5.52 6.15 6.07
N GLU A 88 -5.60 5.21 7.02
CA GLU A 88 -4.92 5.35 8.31
C GLU A 88 -3.40 5.33 8.14
N LEU A 89 -2.88 4.48 7.25
CA LEU A 89 -1.47 4.44 6.94
C LEU A 89 -0.98 5.80 6.41
N ILE A 90 -1.73 6.40 5.50
CA ILE A 90 -1.39 7.71 4.92
C ILE A 90 -1.44 8.80 5.99
N LYS A 91 -2.49 8.78 6.81
CA LYS A 91 -2.72 9.79 7.85
C LYS A 91 -1.60 9.79 8.89
N TYR A 92 -1.18 8.62 9.36
CA TYR A 92 -0.20 8.51 10.44
C TYR A 92 1.22 8.17 9.97
N GLY A 93 1.38 7.70 8.75
CA GLY A 93 2.67 7.21 8.27
C GLY A 93 3.78 8.25 8.24
N LYS A 94 3.45 9.50 7.99
CA LYS A 94 4.43 10.60 7.94
C LYS A 94 4.81 11.11 9.32
N ASN A 95 3.92 10.98 10.29
CA ASN A 95 4.00 11.68 11.59
C ASN A 95 4.37 10.78 12.76
N THR A 96 4.66 9.51 12.52
CA THR A 96 5.07 8.59 13.58
C THR A 96 6.36 7.88 13.19
N SER A 97 7.05 7.32 14.20
CA SER A 97 8.22 6.48 13.98
C SER A 97 7.87 5.00 13.95
N ILE A 98 6.57 4.67 14.02
CA ILE A 98 6.12 3.28 14.03
C ILE A 98 6.30 2.67 12.64
N ASP A 99 6.79 1.45 12.62
CA ASP A 99 7.01 0.72 11.37
C ASP A 99 5.71 0.58 10.58
N PHE A 100 5.79 0.69 9.26
CA PHE A 100 4.62 0.58 8.39
C PHE A 100 3.90 -0.76 8.54
N SER A 101 4.67 -1.86 8.68
CA SER A 101 4.06 -3.17 8.89
C SER A 101 3.25 -3.20 10.17
N ASP A 102 3.73 -2.54 11.24
CA ASP A 102 2.99 -2.45 12.50
C ASP A 102 1.73 -1.61 12.36
N LEU A 103 1.79 -0.51 11.61
CA LEU A 103 0.60 0.28 11.32
C LEU A 103 -0.44 -0.52 10.56
N LEU A 104 -0.01 -1.31 9.57
CA LEU A 104 -0.92 -2.16 8.81
C LEU A 104 -1.54 -3.24 9.69
N ILE A 105 -0.74 -3.90 10.53
CA ILE A 105 -1.22 -4.94 11.44
C ILE A 105 -2.26 -4.34 12.40
N CYS A 106 -1.92 -3.23 13.04
CA CYS A 106 -2.81 -2.60 14.01
C CYS A 106 -4.14 -2.19 13.38
N ASN A 107 -4.09 -1.48 12.27
CA ASN A 107 -5.31 -0.97 11.64
C ASN A 107 -6.14 -2.09 11.01
N SER A 108 -5.48 -3.11 10.45
CA SER A 108 -6.18 -4.29 9.95
C SER A 108 -6.95 -4.99 11.08
N ALA A 109 -6.32 -5.12 12.24
CA ALA A 109 -6.97 -5.72 13.41
C ALA A 109 -8.15 -4.87 13.91
N ILE A 110 -7.94 -3.55 14.04
CA ILE A 110 -8.98 -2.64 14.53
C ILE A 110 -10.19 -2.63 13.59
N PHE A 111 -9.96 -2.53 12.29
CA PHE A 111 -11.06 -2.53 11.32
C PHE A 111 -11.71 -3.90 11.15
N SER A 112 -11.09 -4.95 11.69
CA SER A 112 -11.69 -6.28 11.76
C SER A 112 -12.46 -6.51 13.07
N GLY A 113 -12.48 -5.52 13.97
CA GLY A 113 -13.25 -5.58 15.20
C GLY A 113 -12.42 -5.79 16.47
N CYS A 114 -11.10 -5.86 16.37
CA CYS A 114 -10.23 -6.01 17.54
C CYS A 114 -10.10 -4.67 18.27
N LYS A 115 -10.06 -4.71 19.58
CA LYS A 115 -9.86 -3.49 20.38
C LYS A 115 -8.38 -3.14 20.53
N LYS A 116 -7.53 -4.14 20.60
CA LYS A 116 -6.09 -3.96 20.85
C LYS A 116 -5.29 -5.08 20.17
N VAL A 117 -4.00 -4.83 20.01
CA VAL A 117 -3.04 -5.81 19.48
C VAL A 117 -1.97 -6.08 20.54
N ILE A 118 -1.73 -7.35 20.85
CA ILE A 118 -0.67 -7.74 21.78
C ILE A 118 0.66 -7.79 21.04
N THR A 119 1.68 -7.13 21.59
CA THR A 119 3.00 -7.09 20.96
C THR A 119 4.11 -7.05 22.00
N PHE A 120 5.27 -7.61 21.64
CA PHE A 120 6.50 -7.44 22.41
C PHE A 120 7.33 -6.24 21.92
N ASP A 121 6.97 -5.65 20.80
CA ASP A 121 7.72 -4.53 20.21
C ASP A 121 7.44 -3.25 20.99
N LYS A 122 8.50 -2.67 21.59
CA LYS A 122 8.38 -1.45 22.41
C LYS A 122 7.97 -0.24 21.59
N ASN A 123 8.43 -0.15 20.34
CA ASN A 123 8.05 0.97 19.48
C ASN A 123 6.58 0.86 19.06
N ALA A 124 6.15 -0.34 18.67
CA ALA A 124 4.76 -0.58 18.32
C ALA A 124 3.82 -0.31 19.49
N SER A 125 4.22 -0.66 20.72
CA SER A 125 3.38 -0.48 21.91
C SER A 125 3.09 0.98 22.23
N LYS A 126 3.83 1.92 21.66
CA LYS A 126 3.57 3.36 21.80
C LYS A 126 2.41 3.82 20.94
N TYR A 127 2.02 3.03 19.95
CA TYR A 127 0.85 3.32 19.14
C TYR A 127 -0.39 2.92 19.94
N GLN A 128 -1.42 3.76 19.85
CA GLN A 128 -2.56 3.74 20.77
C GLN A 128 -3.25 2.38 20.95
N SER A 129 -3.27 1.55 19.94
CA SER A 129 -4.01 0.28 19.94
C SER A 129 -3.16 -0.95 20.26
N PHE A 130 -1.86 -0.78 20.47
CA PHE A 130 -0.98 -1.88 20.88
C PHE A 130 -0.85 -1.96 22.40
N VAL A 131 -0.71 -3.15 22.91
CA VAL A 131 -0.49 -3.43 24.35
C VAL A 131 0.65 -4.42 24.55
#